data_ddf203fc68b1e53ee806c4b525335eaa
#
_entry.id   ddf203fc68b1e53ee806c4b525335eaa
#
_cell.length_a   1.000
_cell.length_b   1.000
_cell.length_c   1.000
_cell.angle_alpha   90.00
_cell.angle_beta   90.00
_cell.angle_gamma   90.00
#
_symmetry.space_group_name_H-M   'P 1'
#
loop_
_entity.id
_entity.type
_entity.pdbx_description
1 polymer ?
#
loop_
_entity_poly.entity_id
_entity_poly.type
_entity_poly.pdbx_seq_one_letter_code
_entity_poly.pdbx_strand_id
1 'polypeptide(L)'
;MKALLDSVSFIVSGHIEFVAEIARVAAAVNLTAELDKRLSAYSGGMKQRLLLASALLGDAKLLILDEPTAGLDPKERVRLRELLADMAKDRIILVATHVVSDVETVATKVILLRAGKIVDAAPVPELIEKYAPGQGLEDVYLNVFGEGDGK
;
A
#
# COMPACT_ATOMS: atom_id res chain seq x y z
N MET A 1 -21.62 29.02 30.95
CA MET A 1 -21.68 29.56 29.57
C MET A 1 -20.37 29.36 28.83
N LYS A 2 -19.20 29.77 29.38
CA LYS A 2 -17.89 29.62 28.75
C LYS A 2 -17.53 28.15 28.44
N ALA A 3 -17.69 27.25 29.42
CA ALA A 3 -17.41 25.83 29.26
C ALA A 3 -18.26 25.14 28.16
N LEU A 4 -19.49 25.61 27.96
CA LEU A 4 -20.38 25.10 26.90
C LEU A 4 -19.93 25.56 25.51
N LEU A 5 -19.48 26.81 25.42
CA LEU A 5 -18.91 27.38 24.18
C LEU A 5 -17.59 26.68 23.81
N ASP A 6 -16.73 26.39 24.79
CA ASP A 6 -15.48 25.67 24.56
C ASP A 6 -15.73 24.22 24.12
N SER A 7 -16.74 23.54 24.69
CA SER A 7 -17.15 22.19 24.28
C SER A 7 -17.75 22.15 22.87
N VAL A 8 -18.60 23.11 22.52
CA VAL A 8 -19.18 23.22 21.17
C VAL A 8 -18.10 23.53 20.16
N SER A 9 -17.18 24.44 20.47
CA SER A 9 -16.04 24.75 19.60
C SER A 9 -15.15 23.52 19.35
N PHE A 10 -14.88 22.75 20.39
CA PHE A 10 -14.09 21.49 20.28
C PHE A 10 -14.78 20.47 19.38
N ILE A 11 -16.09 20.23 19.57
CA ILE A 11 -16.87 19.28 18.73
C ILE A 11 -16.91 19.75 17.28
N VAL A 12 -17.15 21.03 17.03
CA VAL A 12 -17.21 21.60 15.67
C VAL A 12 -15.82 21.53 15.01
N SER A 13 -14.75 21.88 15.72
CA SER A 13 -13.38 21.82 15.20
C SER A 13 -12.99 20.38 14.87
N GLY A 14 -13.25 19.42 15.77
CA GLY A 14 -12.96 18.01 15.52
C GLY A 14 -13.76 17.45 14.34
N HIS A 15 -14.99 17.90 14.12
CA HIS A 15 -15.79 17.48 12.98
C HIS A 15 -15.26 18.06 11.66
N ILE A 16 -14.84 19.31 11.66
CA ILE A 16 -14.22 19.97 10.49
C ILE A 16 -12.88 19.30 10.14
N GLU A 17 -12.04 19.03 11.12
CA GLU A 17 -10.77 18.31 10.93
C GLU A 17 -11.00 16.91 10.36
N PHE A 18 -11.99 16.19 10.85
CA PHE A 18 -12.36 14.86 10.36
C PHE A 18 -12.83 14.88 8.90
N VAL A 19 -13.70 15.84 8.53
CA VAL A 19 -14.19 15.99 7.15
C VAL A 19 -13.05 16.38 6.21
N ALA A 20 -12.16 17.27 6.63
CA ALA A 20 -10.98 17.66 5.86
C ALA A 20 -10.03 16.46 5.65
N GLU A 21 -9.86 15.62 6.66
CA GLU A 21 -9.04 14.42 6.58
C GLU A 21 -9.64 13.36 5.63
N ILE A 22 -10.96 13.14 5.66
CA ILE A 22 -11.64 12.29 4.68
C ILE A 22 -11.41 12.81 3.26
N ALA A 23 -11.58 14.11 3.04
CA ALA A 23 -11.35 14.71 1.72
C ALA A 23 -9.90 14.54 1.25
N ARG A 24 -8.93 14.73 2.15
CA ARG A 24 -7.50 14.52 1.88
C ARG A 24 -7.20 13.08 1.44
N VAL A 25 -7.65 12.09 2.21
CA VAL A 25 -7.37 10.69 1.88
C VAL A 25 -8.13 10.23 0.64
N ALA A 26 -9.37 10.69 0.44
CA ALA A 26 -10.15 10.40 -0.76
C ALA A 26 -9.47 10.96 -2.03
N ALA A 27 -8.92 12.15 -1.96
CA ALA A 27 -8.15 12.75 -3.05
C ALA A 27 -6.88 11.94 -3.34
N ALA A 28 -6.14 11.55 -2.29
CA ALA A 28 -4.91 10.76 -2.43
C ALA A 28 -5.14 9.43 -3.16
N VAL A 29 -6.29 8.78 -2.92
CA VAL A 29 -6.64 7.50 -3.57
C VAL A 29 -7.56 7.66 -4.78
N ASN A 30 -7.80 8.89 -5.25
CA ASN A 30 -8.67 9.19 -6.39
C ASN A 30 -10.11 8.62 -6.24
N LEU A 31 -10.72 8.86 -5.08
CA LEU A 31 -12.12 8.50 -4.76
C LEU A 31 -13.02 9.72 -4.49
N THR A 32 -12.54 10.94 -4.67
CA THR A 32 -13.30 12.17 -4.34
C THR A 32 -14.67 12.21 -5.04
N ALA A 33 -14.72 11.85 -6.33
CA ALA A 33 -15.98 11.86 -7.10
C ALA A 33 -16.94 10.71 -6.73
N GLU A 34 -16.49 9.79 -5.90
CA GLU A 34 -17.20 8.56 -5.58
C GLU A 34 -17.73 8.53 -4.14
N LEU A 35 -17.46 9.58 -3.35
CA LEU A 35 -17.80 9.63 -1.92
C LEU A 35 -19.30 9.49 -1.63
N ASP A 36 -20.15 9.95 -2.54
CA ASP A 36 -21.62 9.88 -2.39
C ASP A 36 -22.20 8.52 -2.79
N LYS A 37 -21.39 7.63 -3.38
CA LYS A 37 -21.85 6.30 -3.79
C LYS A 37 -21.90 5.34 -2.62
N ARG A 38 -22.88 4.44 -2.63
CA ARG A 38 -22.93 3.32 -1.68
C ARG A 38 -21.77 2.35 -1.94
N LEU A 39 -21.21 1.78 -0.88
CA LEU A 39 -20.10 0.81 -0.97
C LEU A 39 -20.44 -0.42 -1.84
N SER A 40 -21.72 -0.82 -1.90
CA SER A 40 -22.21 -1.90 -2.76
C SER A 40 -22.03 -1.60 -4.25
N ALA A 41 -21.97 -0.32 -4.64
CA ALA A 41 -21.77 0.11 -6.01
C ALA A 41 -20.28 0.30 -6.39
N TYR A 42 -19.34 0.09 -5.45
CA TYR A 42 -17.92 0.20 -5.70
C TYR A 42 -17.39 -1.01 -6.48
N SER A 43 -16.58 -0.74 -7.51
CA SER A 43 -15.79 -1.77 -8.19
C SER A 43 -14.74 -2.38 -7.25
N GLY A 44 -14.12 -3.50 -7.66
CA GLY A 44 -13.03 -4.11 -6.91
C GLY A 44 -11.88 -3.13 -6.63
N GLY A 45 -11.43 -2.40 -7.65
CA GLY A 45 -10.39 -1.38 -7.51
C GLY A 45 -10.80 -0.20 -6.62
N MET A 46 -12.08 0.22 -6.66
CA MET A 46 -12.56 1.25 -5.75
C MET A 46 -12.58 0.78 -4.29
N LYS A 47 -12.95 -0.47 -4.04
CA LYS A 47 -12.90 -1.08 -2.69
C LYS A 47 -11.47 -1.16 -2.18
N GLN A 48 -10.52 -1.56 -3.02
CA GLN A 48 -9.11 -1.62 -2.65
C GLN A 48 -8.55 -0.22 -2.31
N ARG A 49 -8.88 0.78 -3.12
CA ARG A 49 -8.52 2.18 -2.83
C ARG A 49 -9.17 2.71 -1.55
N LEU A 50 -10.40 2.31 -1.25
CA LEU A 50 -11.05 2.67 0.00
C LEU A 50 -10.35 2.06 1.22
N LEU A 51 -9.92 0.78 1.14
CA LEU A 51 -9.14 0.15 2.20
C LEU A 51 -7.81 0.90 2.42
N LEU A 52 -7.14 1.29 1.34
CA LEU A 52 -5.93 2.10 1.42
C LEU A 52 -6.22 3.48 2.05
N ALA A 53 -7.30 4.17 1.63
CA ALA A 53 -7.71 5.43 2.24
C ALA A 53 -7.95 5.28 3.75
N SER A 54 -8.57 4.18 4.18
CA SER A 54 -8.79 3.89 5.60
C SER A 54 -7.47 3.72 6.37
N ALA A 55 -6.47 3.10 5.77
CA ALA A 55 -5.13 2.94 6.37
C ALA A 55 -4.34 4.27 6.43
N LEU A 56 -4.73 5.25 5.59
CA LEU A 56 -4.11 6.58 5.56
C LEU A 56 -4.71 7.59 6.54
N LEU A 57 -5.86 7.29 7.14
CA LEU A 57 -6.43 8.13 8.18
C LEU A 57 -5.47 8.19 9.38
N GLY A 58 -5.26 9.39 9.91
CA GLY A 58 -4.41 9.59 11.09
C GLY A 58 -2.91 9.67 10.81
N ASP A 59 -2.48 9.86 9.56
CA ASP A 59 -1.07 10.05 9.15
C ASP A 59 -0.10 8.98 9.68
N ALA A 60 -0.46 7.71 9.55
CA ALA A 60 0.38 6.60 9.98
C ALA A 60 1.76 6.64 9.32
N LYS A 61 2.83 6.51 10.11
CA LYS A 61 4.23 6.50 9.63
C LYS A 61 4.67 5.11 9.14
N LEU A 62 3.95 4.07 9.49
CA LEU A 62 4.13 2.71 9.00
C LEU A 62 2.81 2.19 8.45
N LEU A 63 2.82 1.78 7.19
CA LEU A 63 1.72 1.07 6.54
C LEU A 63 2.15 -0.36 6.26
N ILE A 64 1.29 -1.31 6.60
CA ILE A 64 1.48 -2.73 6.28
C ILE A 64 0.31 -3.13 5.37
N LEU A 65 0.63 -3.54 4.16
CA LEU A 65 -0.32 -3.88 3.11
C LEU A 65 -0.11 -5.33 2.69
N ASP A 66 -1.17 -6.11 2.75
CA ASP A 66 -1.17 -7.51 2.32
C ASP A 66 -1.90 -7.63 0.98
N GLU A 67 -1.19 -8.10 -0.04
CA GLU A 67 -1.67 -8.26 -1.42
C GLU A 67 -2.45 -7.04 -1.97
N PRO A 68 -1.91 -5.81 -1.88
CA PRO A 68 -2.68 -4.60 -2.18
C PRO A 68 -3.11 -4.48 -3.64
N THR A 69 -2.50 -5.22 -4.56
CA THR A 69 -2.80 -5.24 -6.00
C THR A 69 -3.73 -6.38 -6.41
N ALA A 70 -4.10 -7.27 -5.48
CA ALA A 70 -4.94 -8.42 -5.78
C ALA A 70 -6.31 -7.99 -6.36
N GLY A 71 -6.70 -8.62 -7.48
CA GLY A 71 -7.99 -8.33 -8.13
C GLY A 71 -8.07 -6.99 -8.87
N LEU A 72 -6.97 -6.24 -8.97
CA LEU A 72 -6.90 -5.02 -9.76
C LEU A 72 -6.56 -5.33 -11.23
N ASP A 73 -7.14 -4.56 -12.14
CA ASP A 73 -6.71 -4.56 -13.54
C ASP A 73 -5.32 -3.92 -13.70
N PRO A 74 -4.62 -4.12 -14.84
CA PRO A 74 -3.28 -3.60 -15.04
C PRO A 74 -3.14 -2.09 -14.87
N LYS A 75 -4.14 -1.32 -15.26
CA LYS A 75 -4.14 0.15 -15.14
C LYS A 75 -4.26 0.59 -13.68
N GLU A 76 -5.10 -0.06 -12.92
CA GLU A 76 -5.26 0.20 -11.48
C GLU A 76 -4.00 -0.22 -10.70
N ARG A 77 -3.33 -1.31 -11.08
CA ARG A 77 -2.05 -1.72 -10.48
C ARG A 77 -0.97 -0.65 -10.66
N VAL A 78 -0.83 -0.10 -11.87
CA VAL A 78 0.13 0.99 -12.14
C VAL A 78 -0.15 2.18 -11.24
N ARG A 79 -1.40 2.63 -11.17
CA ARG A 79 -1.81 3.77 -10.32
C ARG A 79 -1.54 3.51 -8.84
N LEU A 80 -1.81 2.30 -8.37
CA LEU A 80 -1.54 1.95 -6.97
C LEU A 80 -0.04 1.96 -6.67
N ARG A 81 0.80 1.42 -7.57
CA ARG A 81 2.26 1.46 -7.42
C ARG A 81 2.79 2.90 -7.36
N GLU A 82 2.32 3.77 -8.25
CA GLU A 82 2.68 5.20 -8.26
C GLU A 82 2.29 5.87 -6.94
N LEU A 83 1.08 5.60 -6.44
CA LEU A 83 0.61 6.12 -5.17
C LEU A 83 1.46 5.64 -3.99
N LEU A 84 1.77 4.34 -3.92
CA LEU A 84 2.63 3.78 -2.87
C LEU A 84 4.05 4.35 -2.94
N ALA A 85 4.61 4.51 -4.13
CA ALA A 85 5.93 5.12 -4.32
C ALA A 85 5.96 6.59 -3.87
N ASP A 86 4.90 7.35 -4.13
CA ASP A 86 4.78 8.73 -3.67
C ASP A 86 4.68 8.81 -2.14
N MET A 87 3.87 7.96 -1.55
CA MET A 87 3.69 7.88 -0.10
C MET A 87 4.96 7.41 0.64
N ALA A 88 5.80 6.59 0.00
CA ALA A 88 7.04 6.08 0.59
C ALA A 88 8.10 7.18 0.82
N LYS A 89 7.89 8.40 0.31
CA LYS A 89 8.76 9.55 0.59
C LYS A 89 8.70 10.01 2.04
N ASP A 90 7.56 9.83 2.71
CA ASP A 90 7.28 10.37 4.04
C ASP A 90 7.07 9.31 5.11
N ARG A 91 6.97 8.03 4.71
CA ARG A 91 6.61 6.92 5.60
C ARG A 91 7.22 5.60 5.15
N ILE A 92 7.19 4.63 6.04
CA ILE A 92 7.60 3.26 5.74
C ILE A 92 6.37 2.52 5.21
N ILE A 93 6.51 1.88 4.05
CA ILE A 93 5.47 1.03 3.47
C ILE A 93 6.03 -0.39 3.35
N LEU A 94 5.41 -1.32 4.07
CA LEU A 94 5.70 -2.74 3.98
C LEU A 94 4.60 -3.41 3.16
N VAL A 95 4.97 -3.97 2.02
CA VAL A 95 4.05 -4.69 1.14
C VAL A 95 4.39 -6.18 1.18
N ALA A 96 3.43 -7.01 1.57
CA ALA A 96 3.49 -8.45 1.39
C ALA A 96 2.78 -8.80 0.07
N THR A 97 3.46 -9.44 -0.87
CA THR A 97 2.90 -9.85 -2.15
C THR A 97 3.69 -11.01 -2.75
N HIS A 98 3.02 -11.83 -3.54
CA HIS A 98 3.64 -12.83 -4.41
C HIS A 98 3.79 -12.33 -5.86
N VAL A 99 3.28 -11.14 -6.18
CA VAL A 99 3.38 -10.53 -7.52
C VAL A 99 4.66 -9.72 -7.61
N VAL A 100 5.74 -10.37 -8.00
CA VAL A 100 7.09 -9.81 -8.04
C VAL A 100 7.18 -8.54 -8.89
N SER A 101 6.52 -8.52 -10.06
CA SER A 101 6.49 -7.37 -10.97
C SER A 101 5.87 -6.10 -10.37
N ASP A 102 5.07 -6.22 -9.32
CA ASP A 102 4.45 -5.06 -8.67
C ASP A 102 5.43 -4.32 -7.74
N VAL A 103 6.50 -4.97 -7.32
CA VAL A 103 7.47 -4.40 -6.38
C VAL A 103 8.84 -4.13 -7.01
N GLU A 104 9.21 -4.84 -8.06
CA GLU A 104 10.53 -4.74 -8.70
C GLU A 104 10.94 -3.31 -9.05
N THR A 105 10.00 -2.49 -9.51
CA THR A 105 10.26 -1.11 -9.96
C THR A 105 10.12 -0.04 -8.87
N VAL A 106 9.47 -0.36 -7.76
CA VAL A 106 9.14 0.63 -6.72
C VAL A 106 9.73 0.31 -5.35
N ALA A 107 10.10 -0.94 -5.10
CA ALA A 107 10.68 -1.33 -3.83
C ALA A 107 12.13 -0.83 -3.70
N THR A 108 12.43 -0.17 -2.59
CA THR A 108 13.80 0.21 -2.23
C THR A 108 14.57 -0.98 -1.65
N LYS A 109 13.85 -1.89 -1.00
CA LYS A 109 14.40 -3.10 -0.38
C LYS A 109 13.37 -4.23 -0.44
N VAL A 110 13.84 -5.44 -0.72
CA VAL A 110 13.02 -6.65 -0.70
C VAL A 110 13.51 -7.57 0.43
N ILE A 111 12.56 -8.21 1.11
CA ILE A 111 12.80 -9.22 2.12
C ILE A 111 12.27 -10.55 1.57
N LEU A 112 13.14 -11.51 1.37
CA LEU A 112 12.79 -12.88 0.96
C LEU A 112 12.46 -13.71 2.20
N LEU A 113 11.20 -14.13 2.33
CA LEU A 113 10.68 -14.84 3.49
C LEU A 113 10.28 -16.27 3.11
N ARG A 114 10.84 -17.28 3.77
CA ARG A 114 10.48 -18.70 3.57
C ARG A 114 10.29 -19.42 4.89
N ALA A 115 9.16 -20.11 5.05
CA ALA A 115 8.83 -20.86 6.26
C ALA A 115 9.02 -20.05 7.57
N GLY A 116 8.61 -18.77 7.58
CA GLY A 116 8.72 -17.88 8.72
C GLY A 116 10.14 -17.37 9.03
N LYS A 117 11.10 -17.62 8.14
CA LYS A 117 12.48 -17.14 8.29
C LYS A 117 12.87 -16.21 7.15
N ILE A 118 13.61 -15.17 7.47
CA ILE A 118 14.22 -14.29 6.47
C ILE A 118 15.37 -15.07 5.83
N VAL A 119 15.29 -15.29 4.52
CA VAL A 119 16.35 -15.89 3.70
C VAL A 119 17.38 -14.82 3.35
N ASP A 120 16.90 -13.65 2.91
CA ASP A 120 17.72 -12.48 2.60
C ASP A 120 16.90 -11.20 2.68
N ALA A 121 17.58 -10.04 2.77
CA ALA A 121 16.95 -8.74 2.80
C ALA A 121 17.90 -7.67 2.27
N ALA A 122 17.73 -7.28 1.00
CA ALA A 122 18.62 -6.33 0.31
C ALA A 122 17.87 -5.49 -0.73
N PRO A 123 18.47 -4.42 -1.27
CA PRO A 123 17.98 -3.73 -2.45
C PRO A 123 17.81 -4.67 -3.65
N VAL A 124 16.86 -4.38 -4.52
CA VAL A 124 16.56 -5.21 -5.70
C VAL A 124 17.82 -5.51 -6.55
N PRO A 125 18.68 -4.53 -6.89
CA PRO A 125 19.89 -4.79 -7.68
C PRO A 125 20.86 -5.77 -7.02
N GLU A 126 21.00 -5.73 -5.70
CA GLU A 126 21.88 -6.64 -4.97
C GLU A 126 21.35 -8.07 -4.95
N LEU A 127 20.03 -8.24 -4.83
CA LEU A 127 19.41 -9.57 -4.91
C LEU A 127 19.53 -10.16 -6.31
N ILE A 128 19.35 -9.35 -7.35
CA ILE A 128 19.53 -9.79 -8.74
C ILE A 128 20.98 -10.24 -8.96
N GLU A 129 21.96 -9.42 -8.58
CA GLU A 129 23.38 -9.76 -8.73
C GLU A 129 23.74 -11.07 -8.01
N LYS A 130 23.17 -11.28 -6.82
CA LYS A 130 23.45 -12.44 -5.98
C LYS A 130 22.79 -13.74 -6.47
N TYR A 131 21.55 -13.68 -6.91
CA TYR A 131 20.73 -14.87 -7.15
C TYR A 131 20.37 -15.09 -8.62
N ALA A 132 20.36 -14.05 -9.46
CA ALA A 132 19.96 -14.11 -10.87
C ALA A 132 20.69 -13.08 -11.72
N PRO A 133 22.06 -13.12 -11.82
CA PRO A 133 22.85 -12.10 -12.51
C PRO A 133 22.39 -11.90 -13.96
N GLY A 134 22.09 -10.65 -14.33
CA GLY A 134 21.62 -10.30 -15.68
C GLY A 134 20.17 -10.64 -16.00
N GLN A 135 19.38 -11.07 -15.02
CA GLN A 135 17.96 -11.40 -15.12
C GLN A 135 17.12 -10.41 -14.30
N GLY A 136 15.91 -10.80 -13.87
CA GLY A 136 14.99 -9.98 -13.11
C GLY A 136 14.73 -10.50 -11.69
N LEU A 137 13.94 -9.74 -10.93
CA LEU A 137 13.56 -10.14 -9.57
C LEU A 137 12.67 -11.39 -9.58
N GLU A 138 11.96 -11.68 -10.67
CA GLU A 138 11.17 -12.90 -10.83
C GLU A 138 12.06 -14.14 -10.88
N ASP A 139 13.21 -14.04 -11.54
CA ASP A 139 14.22 -15.13 -11.57
C ASP A 139 14.87 -15.31 -10.21
N VAL A 140 15.11 -14.23 -9.45
CA VAL A 140 15.53 -14.33 -8.04
C VAL A 140 14.52 -15.13 -7.24
N TYR A 141 13.23 -14.82 -7.40
CA TYR A 141 12.16 -15.56 -6.71
C TYR A 141 12.19 -17.06 -7.08
N LEU A 142 12.26 -17.38 -8.37
CA LEU A 142 12.31 -18.76 -8.86
C LEU A 142 13.56 -19.51 -8.36
N ASN A 143 14.72 -18.86 -8.37
CA ASN A 143 15.97 -19.49 -7.91
C ASN A 143 16.00 -19.71 -6.39
N VAL A 144 15.36 -18.84 -5.60
CA VAL A 144 15.31 -18.97 -4.14
C VAL A 144 14.19 -19.93 -3.68
N PHE A 145 13.04 -19.95 -4.38
CA PHE A 145 11.84 -20.67 -3.96
C PHE A 145 11.43 -21.81 -4.90
N GLY A 146 11.89 -21.83 -6.16
CA GLY A 146 11.44 -22.75 -7.20
C GLY A 146 11.86 -24.22 -7.03
N GLU A 147 12.83 -24.54 -6.17
CA GLU A 147 13.28 -25.91 -5.89
C GLU A 147 12.67 -26.44 -4.58
N GLY A 148 11.37 -26.40 -4.38
CA GLY A 148 10.87 -26.90 -3.10
C GLY A 148 9.40 -27.07 -2.84
N ASP A 149 8.51 -26.63 -3.70
CA ASP A 149 7.06 -26.81 -3.49
C ASP A 149 6.46 -28.05 -4.19
N GLY A 150 7.31 -29.03 -4.48
CA GLY A 150 6.93 -30.31 -5.08
C GLY A 150 7.06 -31.49 -4.13
N LYS A 151 6.46 -31.41 -2.90
CA LYS A 151 6.06 -32.61 -2.12
C LYS A 151 5.10 -32.24 -1.01
#